data_2c785947cc107f2e183c33645af6a34e
#
_entry.id   2c785947cc107f2e183c33645af6a34e
#
_cell.length_a   1.000
_cell.length_b   1.000
_cell.length_c   1.000
_cell.angle_alpha   90.00
_cell.angle_beta   90.00
_cell.angle_gamma   90.00
#
_symmetry.space_group_name_H-M   'P 1'
#
loop_
_entity.id
_entity.type
_entity.pdbx_description
1 polymer ?
#
loop_
_entity_poly.entity_id
_entity_poly.type
_entity_poly.pdbx_seq_one_letter_code
_entity_poly.pdbx_strand_id
1 'polypeptide(L)'
;MTIVVAVLSGAAILGRPVGGASSPSRDAQASSPEPSGTASLGSPAGTQAPTATATLGATPSPTTSIASAPGLPSLLGAIGDSYSQGYSVSPQHRYDNPAYSWVVGSAKGDGIYSLRERFQALGASLTVVDAATSGKKMNDAPRQAANVVAAARKLGAGRTAYVTFELGTNDLCDDAKTDPSDFEAQLDSAISILRGGLPVGSELLMLPIPDFDHFHSITQADPQARASLALNVNSRNCAPFLGSNGPLTLDQAGAAMVEYNSILLNACDTIQATDGASGRLYCRTGQALLSERDFTIGDLSTVDYFHPSLSGQAKMAAAAWSAGKWDATSLPAGG
;
A
#
# COMPACT_ATOMS: atom_id res chain seq x y z
N MET A 1 43.03 21.92 -30.22
CA MET A 1 43.14 20.47 -29.99
C MET A 1 41.81 19.84 -30.36
N THR A 2 41.76 19.29 -31.57
CA THR A 2 40.58 18.88 -32.30
C THR A 2 40.30 17.42 -31.98
N ILE A 3 39.11 17.11 -31.50
CA ILE A 3 38.68 15.71 -31.27
C ILE A 3 37.73 15.31 -32.38
N VAL A 4 38.13 14.30 -33.12
CA VAL A 4 37.46 13.67 -34.23
C VAL A 4 36.39 12.71 -33.71
N VAL A 5 35.16 12.86 -34.17
CA VAL A 5 34.03 11.93 -33.98
C VAL A 5 34.06 10.92 -35.13
N ALA A 6 34.18 9.64 -34.80
CA ALA A 6 34.03 8.56 -35.76
C ALA A 6 32.61 7.99 -35.68
N VAL A 7 31.87 8.09 -36.75
CA VAL A 7 30.59 7.43 -37.01
C VAL A 7 30.89 6.09 -37.69
N LEU A 8 30.43 4.99 -37.08
CA LEU A 8 30.42 3.69 -37.74
C LEU A 8 28.99 3.29 -38.05
N SER A 9 28.69 3.32 -39.32
CA SER A 9 27.53 2.73 -39.98
C SER A 9 27.76 1.24 -40.18
N GLY A 10 26.83 0.42 -39.78
CA GLY A 10 26.82 -1.02 -40.03
C GLY A 10 25.47 -1.50 -40.53
N ALA A 11 25.50 -2.12 -41.70
CA ALA A 11 24.42 -2.39 -42.62
C ALA A 11 23.47 -3.53 -42.21
N ALA A 12 22.27 -3.42 -42.75
CA ALA A 12 21.18 -4.38 -42.76
C ALA A 12 21.52 -5.67 -43.51
N ILE A 13 21.03 -6.80 -43.03
CA ILE A 13 20.86 -8.02 -43.83
C ILE A 13 19.38 -8.42 -43.78
N LEU A 14 18.79 -8.38 -44.97
CA LEU A 14 17.50 -8.89 -45.35
C LEU A 14 17.56 -10.41 -45.51
N GLY A 15 16.63 -11.14 -44.97
CA GLY A 15 16.35 -12.53 -45.25
C GLY A 15 14.86 -12.84 -45.17
N ARG A 16 14.21 -13.04 -46.32
CA ARG A 16 12.87 -13.60 -46.56
C ARG A 16 12.99 -14.93 -47.29
N PRO A 17 11.89 -15.59 -47.57
CA PRO A 17 10.97 -16.41 -46.75
C PRO A 17 10.87 -17.86 -47.28
N VAL A 18 9.98 -18.71 -46.74
CA VAL A 18 9.28 -19.83 -47.38
C VAL A 18 8.46 -20.56 -46.29
N GLY A 19 7.19 -20.68 -46.32
CA GLY A 19 6.25 -21.50 -47.09
C GLY A 19 5.56 -22.35 -46.09
N GLY A 20 4.28 -22.27 -45.81
CA GLY A 20 3.13 -22.80 -46.49
C GLY A 20 2.72 -24.18 -46.01
N ALA A 21 1.52 -24.30 -45.36
CA ALA A 21 0.54 -25.37 -45.62
C ALA A 21 -0.50 -25.46 -44.51
N SER A 22 -1.72 -25.04 -44.76
CA SER A 22 -2.94 -25.86 -44.92
C SER A 22 -3.55 -26.43 -43.64
N SER A 23 -4.73 -25.89 -43.37
CA SER A 23 -5.80 -26.46 -42.50
C SER A 23 -6.26 -27.83 -43.01
N PRO A 24 -6.99 -28.60 -42.21
CA PRO A 24 -8.40 -28.72 -42.50
C PRO A 24 -9.35 -28.60 -41.32
N SER A 25 -10.52 -28.09 -41.65
CA SER A 25 -11.76 -28.09 -40.90
C SER A 25 -12.26 -29.48 -40.58
N ARG A 26 -12.92 -29.64 -39.44
CA ARG A 26 -13.96 -30.63 -39.27
C ARG A 26 -15.05 -30.11 -38.35
N ASP A 27 -16.19 -29.89 -38.96
CA ASP A 27 -17.49 -29.81 -38.33
C ASP A 27 -17.84 -31.11 -37.61
N ALA A 28 -18.42 -31.02 -36.43
CA ALA A 28 -19.34 -32.06 -35.94
C ALA A 28 -20.37 -31.42 -35.00
N GLN A 29 -21.55 -31.37 -35.51
CA GLN A 29 -22.82 -30.99 -34.92
C GLN A 29 -23.42 -32.25 -34.27
N ALA A 30 -23.91 -32.15 -33.02
CA ALA A 30 -24.99 -33.02 -32.49
C ALA A 30 -25.46 -32.43 -31.14
N SER A 31 -26.61 -31.78 -31.13
CA SER A 31 -27.97 -32.21 -30.75
C SER A 31 -28.17 -32.48 -29.25
N SER A 32 -29.02 -31.59 -28.70
CA SER A 32 -29.74 -31.74 -27.41
C SER A 32 -30.65 -32.98 -27.38
N PRO A 33 -31.08 -33.43 -26.19
CA PRO A 33 -32.49 -33.23 -25.87
C PRO A 33 -32.80 -32.80 -24.44
N GLU A 34 -33.81 -31.95 -24.32
CA GLU A 34 -34.63 -31.84 -23.11
C GLU A 34 -35.40 -33.12 -22.84
N PRO A 35 -35.83 -33.36 -21.59
CA PRO A 35 -37.25 -33.56 -21.41
C PRO A 35 -37.87 -32.76 -20.25
N SER A 36 -39.02 -32.25 -20.56
CA SER A 36 -40.05 -31.75 -19.65
C SER A 36 -40.52 -32.83 -18.66
N GLY A 37 -40.77 -32.40 -17.43
CA GLY A 37 -41.42 -33.18 -16.41
C GLY A 37 -42.03 -32.32 -15.32
N THR A 38 -43.28 -31.88 -15.55
CA THR A 38 -44.17 -31.32 -14.54
C THR A 38 -44.62 -32.40 -13.57
N ALA A 39 -44.46 -32.16 -12.28
CA ALA A 39 -45.30 -32.79 -11.26
C ALA A 39 -45.51 -31.80 -10.10
N SER A 40 -46.73 -31.33 -10.03
CA SER A 40 -47.35 -30.69 -8.87
C SER A 40 -47.72 -31.77 -7.86
N LEU A 41 -47.55 -31.51 -6.56
CA LEU A 41 -48.48 -31.87 -5.48
C LEU A 41 -47.87 -31.67 -4.10
N GLY A 42 -48.62 -30.96 -3.24
CA GLY A 42 -48.65 -31.29 -1.83
C GLY A 42 -47.91 -30.38 -0.86
N SER A 43 -48.56 -29.30 -0.43
CA SER A 43 -48.29 -28.70 0.90
C SER A 43 -48.80 -29.62 1.99
N PRO A 44 -48.12 -29.75 3.11
CA PRO A 44 -48.81 -29.71 4.39
C PRO A 44 -48.25 -28.56 5.28
N ALA A 45 -49.20 -27.89 5.89
CA ALA A 45 -48.97 -26.97 7.00
C ALA A 45 -48.35 -27.72 8.19
N GLY A 46 -47.40 -27.11 8.84
CA GLY A 46 -46.82 -27.69 10.05
C GLY A 46 -45.83 -26.79 10.75
N THR A 47 -46.30 -26.04 11.72
CA THR A 47 -45.63 -25.69 12.99
C THR A 47 -44.44 -24.74 12.93
N GLN A 48 -44.71 -23.48 13.22
CA GLN A 48 -43.73 -22.49 13.62
C GLN A 48 -43.03 -22.93 14.89
N ALA A 49 -41.73 -23.15 14.83
CA ALA A 49 -40.85 -23.19 16.01
C ALA A 49 -40.42 -21.75 16.35
N PRO A 50 -40.30 -21.38 17.62
CA PRO A 50 -39.89 -20.04 18.02
C PRO A 50 -38.43 -19.80 17.63
N THR A 51 -38.22 -18.75 16.85
CA THR A 51 -36.91 -18.24 16.50
C THR A 51 -36.28 -17.67 17.76
N ALA A 52 -35.36 -18.40 18.38
CA ALA A 52 -34.47 -17.85 19.39
C ALA A 52 -33.51 -16.88 18.70
N THR A 53 -33.76 -15.59 18.88
CA THR A 53 -32.81 -14.54 18.51
C THR A 53 -31.62 -14.66 19.46
N ALA A 54 -30.57 -15.33 19.01
CA ALA A 54 -29.28 -15.30 19.69
C ALA A 54 -28.70 -13.89 19.51
N THR A 55 -28.87 -13.07 20.53
CA THR A 55 -28.11 -11.83 20.68
C THR A 55 -26.65 -12.25 20.84
N LEU A 56 -25.88 -12.13 19.79
CA LEU A 56 -24.43 -12.21 19.86
C LEU A 56 -23.96 -11.04 20.74
N GLY A 57 -23.79 -11.33 22.02
CA GLY A 57 -23.11 -10.43 22.92
C GLY A 57 -21.71 -10.16 22.36
N ALA A 58 -21.48 -8.91 21.90
CA ALA A 58 -20.16 -8.44 21.58
C ALA A 58 -19.31 -8.59 22.86
N THR A 59 -18.44 -9.57 22.87
CA THR A 59 -17.40 -9.68 23.89
C THR A 59 -16.55 -8.40 23.72
N PRO A 60 -16.41 -7.55 24.77
CA PRO A 60 -15.53 -6.41 24.66
C PRO A 60 -14.13 -6.96 24.41
N SER A 61 -13.55 -6.62 23.27
CA SER A 61 -12.12 -6.81 23.02
C SER A 61 -11.36 -6.23 24.21
N PRO A 62 -10.38 -6.93 24.76
CA PRO A 62 -9.60 -6.38 25.85
C PRO A 62 -8.97 -5.08 25.34
N THR A 63 -9.38 -3.96 25.91
CA THR A 63 -8.71 -2.68 25.73
C THR A 63 -7.33 -2.83 26.38
N THR A 64 -6.36 -3.30 25.58
CA THR A 64 -4.97 -3.33 26.02
C THR A 64 -4.60 -1.87 26.26
N SER A 65 -4.41 -1.51 27.51
CA SER A 65 -3.89 -0.20 27.90
C SER A 65 -2.54 -0.03 27.23
N ILE A 66 -2.52 0.70 26.12
CA ILE A 66 -1.28 1.00 25.37
C ILE A 66 -0.48 1.93 26.28
N ALA A 67 0.65 1.44 26.78
CA ALA A 67 1.59 2.26 27.54
C ALA A 67 1.88 3.52 26.73
N SER A 68 1.77 4.69 27.38
CA SER A 68 2.02 5.97 26.72
C SER A 68 3.43 5.97 26.16
N ALA A 69 3.53 6.14 24.83
CA ALA A 69 4.82 6.33 24.19
C ALA A 69 5.52 7.58 24.75
N PRO A 70 6.83 7.58 24.85
CA PRO A 70 7.58 8.74 25.33
C PRO A 70 7.41 9.93 24.40
N GLY A 71 7.85 11.11 24.81
CA GLY A 71 7.66 12.40 24.16
C GLY A 71 7.87 12.45 22.63
N LEU A 72 7.87 13.64 22.06
CA LEU A 72 7.96 13.84 20.60
C LEU A 72 9.24 13.19 20.03
N PRO A 73 9.16 12.59 18.83
CA PRO A 73 10.32 11.96 18.20
C PRO A 73 11.36 13.00 17.80
N SER A 74 12.61 12.58 17.72
CA SER A 74 13.72 13.37 17.20
C SER A 74 14.16 12.92 15.81
N LEU A 75 13.63 11.81 15.33
CA LEU A 75 13.79 11.32 13.96
C LEU A 75 12.43 10.88 13.41
N LEU A 76 12.15 11.30 12.20
CA LEU A 76 11.06 10.77 11.36
C LEU A 76 11.70 9.99 10.22
N GLY A 77 11.43 8.67 10.14
CA GLY A 77 11.88 7.80 9.07
C GLY A 77 10.71 7.37 8.21
N ALA A 78 10.87 7.41 6.88
CA ALA A 78 9.94 6.83 5.94
C ALA A 78 10.56 5.59 5.29
N ILE A 79 9.97 4.42 5.52
CA ILE A 79 10.19 3.19 4.78
C ILE A 79 8.96 3.01 3.90
N GLY A 80 9.16 2.85 2.59
CA GLY A 80 8.02 2.80 1.70
C GLY A 80 8.40 2.77 0.22
N ASP A 81 7.38 2.92 -0.59
CA ASP A 81 7.49 2.98 -2.05
C ASP A 81 7.01 4.32 -2.62
N SER A 82 6.37 4.30 -3.78
CA SER A 82 5.88 5.48 -4.49
C SER A 82 4.78 6.23 -3.73
N TYR A 83 4.00 5.55 -2.91
CA TYR A 83 2.97 6.16 -2.08
C TYR A 83 3.59 7.09 -1.02
N SER A 84 4.74 6.69 -0.47
CA SER A 84 5.50 7.50 0.48
C SER A 84 6.36 8.57 -0.20
N GLN A 85 6.58 8.48 -1.52
CA GLN A 85 7.39 9.44 -2.30
C GLN A 85 6.58 10.60 -2.90
N GLY A 86 5.25 10.66 -2.68
CA GLY A 86 4.42 11.64 -3.36
C GLY A 86 4.52 11.52 -4.88
N TYR A 87 4.60 10.28 -5.38
CA TYR A 87 4.80 9.99 -6.79
C TYR A 87 3.60 10.44 -7.62
N SER A 88 3.87 11.22 -8.65
CA SER A 88 2.87 11.65 -9.63
C SER A 88 1.61 12.28 -9.02
N VAL A 89 1.71 13.00 -7.91
CA VAL A 89 0.57 13.58 -7.17
C VAL A 89 -0.31 14.51 -8.01
N SER A 90 0.22 15.04 -9.11
CA SER A 90 -0.53 15.89 -10.06
C SER A 90 0.17 15.93 -11.43
N PRO A 91 -0.51 16.41 -12.49
CA PRO A 91 0.12 16.61 -13.80
C PRO A 91 1.35 17.53 -13.79
N GLN A 92 1.44 18.46 -12.85
CA GLN A 92 2.57 19.36 -12.66
C GLN A 92 3.71 18.72 -11.86
N HIS A 93 3.41 17.72 -11.05
CA HIS A 93 4.34 17.03 -10.15
C HIS A 93 4.32 15.54 -10.43
N ARG A 94 4.95 15.19 -11.57
CA ARG A 94 5.14 13.80 -12.02
C ARG A 94 6.38 13.19 -11.37
N TYR A 95 6.39 11.86 -11.26
CA TYR A 95 7.46 11.08 -10.63
C TYR A 95 7.59 11.39 -9.12
N ASP A 96 8.73 11.07 -8.54
CA ASP A 96 9.01 11.27 -7.12
C ASP A 96 9.03 12.75 -6.76
N ASN A 97 8.20 13.12 -5.81
CA ASN A 97 8.08 14.47 -5.27
C ASN A 97 7.94 14.42 -3.75
N PRO A 98 9.01 14.07 -3.01
CA PRO A 98 8.92 13.88 -1.56
C PRO A 98 8.48 15.14 -0.80
N ALA A 99 8.57 16.33 -1.42
CA ALA A 99 8.01 17.54 -0.83
C ALA A 99 6.47 17.48 -0.65
N TYR A 100 5.78 16.66 -1.43
CA TYR A 100 4.33 16.41 -1.37
C TYR A 100 3.99 15.06 -0.72
N SER A 101 4.92 14.43 -0.05
CA SER A 101 4.70 13.17 0.67
C SER A 101 3.87 13.38 1.91
N TRP A 102 2.94 12.48 2.18
CA TRP A 102 2.18 12.44 3.43
C TRP A 102 3.05 12.26 4.68
N VAL A 103 4.26 11.69 4.53
CA VAL A 103 5.23 11.46 5.62
C VAL A 103 6.16 12.64 5.78
N VAL A 104 7.03 12.85 4.77
CA VAL A 104 8.17 13.77 4.85
C VAL A 104 7.91 15.10 4.17
N GLY A 105 6.70 15.31 3.65
CA GLY A 105 6.30 16.50 2.91
C GLY A 105 6.62 17.80 3.62
N SER A 106 6.92 18.83 2.81
CA SER A 106 7.29 20.17 3.31
C SER A 106 6.94 21.29 2.35
N ALA A 107 6.24 21.00 1.25
CA ALA A 107 5.70 22.02 0.36
C ALA A 107 4.68 22.89 1.10
N LYS A 108 4.53 24.14 0.67
CA LYS A 108 3.61 25.07 1.32
C LYS A 108 2.42 25.35 0.43
N GLY A 109 1.23 25.37 1.05
CA GLY A 109 0.00 25.68 0.34
C GLY A 109 -0.49 24.55 -0.58
N ASP A 110 -0.02 23.35 -0.38
CA ASP A 110 -0.36 22.14 -1.15
C ASP A 110 -1.60 21.41 -0.61
N GLY A 111 -2.06 21.79 0.57
CA GLY A 111 -3.18 21.15 1.27
C GLY A 111 -2.79 19.87 2.01
N ILE A 112 -1.52 19.46 1.97
CA ILE A 112 -1.01 18.31 2.71
C ILE A 112 -0.42 18.81 4.03
N TYR A 113 -0.96 18.34 5.14
CA TYR A 113 -0.36 18.54 6.45
C TYR A 113 0.33 17.24 6.84
N SER A 114 1.56 17.08 6.37
CA SER A 114 2.35 15.86 6.49
C SER A 114 2.66 15.48 7.94
N LEU A 115 3.08 14.24 8.21
CA LEU A 115 3.53 13.84 9.55
C LEU A 115 4.70 14.72 10.02
N ARG A 116 5.63 15.05 9.13
CA ARG A 116 6.73 15.98 9.44
C ARG A 116 6.21 17.33 9.95
N GLU A 117 5.29 17.94 9.24
CA GLU A 117 4.74 19.25 9.60
C GLU A 117 3.94 19.20 10.90
N ARG A 118 3.16 18.12 11.11
CA ARG A 118 2.43 17.90 12.38
C ARG A 118 3.36 17.78 13.57
N PHE A 119 4.42 16.97 13.47
CA PHE A 119 5.41 16.88 14.56
C PHE A 119 6.12 18.21 14.80
N GLN A 120 6.48 18.93 13.74
CA GLN A 120 7.10 20.26 13.87
C GLN A 120 6.15 21.29 14.52
N ALA A 121 4.86 21.24 14.21
CA ALA A 121 3.86 22.10 14.86
C ALA A 121 3.71 21.83 16.36
N LEU A 122 3.97 20.58 16.79
CA LEU A 122 4.06 20.24 18.22
C LEU A 122 5.41 20.62 18.86
N GLY A 123 6.33 21.20 18.11
CA GLY A 123 7.66 21.61 18.60
C GLY A 123 8.75 20.54 18.46
N ALA A 124 8.52 19.47 17.68
CA ALA A 124 9.55 18.49 17.45
C ALA A 124 10.71 19.06 16.59
N SER A 125 11.94 18.82 17.02
CA SER A 125 13.14 19.05 16.21
C SER A 125 13.54 17.72 15.56
N LEU A 126 13.20 17.55 14.26
CA LEU A 126 13.31 16.30 13.56
C LEU A 126 14.54 16.20 12.66
N THR A 127 15.28 15.10 12.78
CA THR A 127 16.03 14.53 11.66
C THR A 127 15.07 13.76 10.79
N VAL A 128 14.92 14.16 9.52
CA VAL A 128 14.04 13.48 8.56
C VAL A 128 14.87 12.55 7.69
N VAL A 129 14.46 11.29 7.59
CA VAL A 129 15.09 10.25 6.77
C VAL A 129 14.06 9.69 5.82
N ASP A 130 14.13 10.11 4.58
CA ASP A 130 13.37 9.51 3.51
C ASP A 130 14.16 8.32 2.93
N ALA A 131 13.80 7.11 3.35
CA ALA A 131 14.37 5.88 2.84
C ALA A 131 13.46 5.22 1.79
N ALA A 132 12.23 5.72 1.63
CA ALA A 132 11.29 5.25 0.64
C ALA A 132 11.85 5.43 -0.79
N THR A 133 11.40 4.59 -1.69
CA THR A 133 11.83 4.66 -3.10
C THR A 133 10.76 4.04 -3.98
N SER A 134 10.33 4.73 -5.01
CA SER A 134 9.30 4.26 -5.93
C SER A 134 9.64 2.90 -6.57
N GLY A 135 8.62 2.05 -6.71
CA GLY A 135 8.74 0.73 -7.31
C GLY A 135 9.37 -0.32 -6.40
N LYS A 136 9.60 0.01 -5.10
CA LYS A 136 10.24 -0.94 -4.17
C LYS A 136 9.24 -1.91 -3.58
N LYS A 137 9.73 -3.14 -3.39
CA LYS A 137 9.02 -4.29 -2.82
C LYS A 137 9.50 -4.57 -1.40
N MET A 138 8.89 -5.54 -0.75
CA MET A 138 9.25 -5.97 0.59
C MET A 138 10.73 -6.40 0.71
N ASN A 139 11.32 -6.94 -0.35
CA ASN A 139 12.74 -7.30 -0.37
C ASN A 139 13.71 -6.10 -0.24
N ASP A 140 13.24 -4.88 -0.47
CA ASP A 140 14.02 -3.64 -0.25
C ASP A 140 13.90 -3.14 1.20
N ALA A 141 12.93 -3.61 1.98
CA ALA A 141 12.66 -3.17 3.34
C ALA A 141 13.88 -3.27 4.28
N PRO A 142 14.68 -4.35 4.28
CA PRO A 142 15.87 -4.44 5.13
C PRO A 142 16.89 -3.32 4.84
N ARG A 143 17.08 -2.97 3.57
CA ARG A 143 17.99 -1.89 3.17
C ARG A 143 17.46 -0.53 3.60
N GLN A 144 16.16 -0.27 3.42
CA GLN A 144 15.52 0.97 3.86
C GLN A 144 15.57 1.10 5.38
N ALA A 145 15.30 0.02 6.13
CA ALA A 145 15.43 -0.05 7.57
C ALA A 145 16.86 0.27 8.04
N ALA A 146 17.87 -0.28 7.36
CA ALA A 146 19.26 -0.01 7.67
C ALA A 146 19.63 1.48 7.49
N ASN A 147 19.07 2.15 6.47
CA ASN A 147 19.26 3.59 6.24
C ASN A 147 18.67 4.42 7.38
N VAL A 148 17.46 4.10 7.84
CA VAL A 148 16.84 4.77 8.99
C VAL A 148 17.66 4.55 10.26
N VAL A 149 18.08 3.31 10.52
CA VAL A 149 18.91 2.96 11.69
C VAL A 149 20.26 3.67 11.66
N ALA A 150 20.89 3.81 10.49
CA ALA A 150 22.16 4.54 10.37
C ALA A 150 22.04 6.01 10.79
N ALA A 151 20.90 6.64 10.53
CA ALA A 151 20.61 7.99 11.02
C ALA A 151 20.24 7.99 12.51
N ALA A 152 19.43 7.03 12.96
CA ALA A 152 19.01 6.93 14.35
C ALA A 152 20.20 6.75 15.32
N ARG A 153 21.24 6.02 14.91
CA ARG A 153 22.49 5.85 15.69
C ARG A 153 23.25 7.16 15.94
N LYS A 154 22.96 8.22 15.19
CA LYS A 154 23.56 9.56 15.37
C LYS A 154 22.78 10.41 16.36
N LEU A 155 21.62 9.95 16.82
CA LEU A 155 20.82 10.65 17.81
C LEU A 155 21.50 10.53 19.19
N GLY A 156 21.37 11.59 19.98
CA GLY A 156 21.82 11.58 21.37
C GLY A 156 20.99 10.67 22.28
N ALA A 157 21.47 10.40 23.47
CA ALA A 157 20.75 9.62 24.47
C ALA A 157 19.38 10.23 24.80
N GLY A 158 18.39 9.38 25.09
CA GLY A 158 17.01 9.78 25.42
C GLY A 158 16.20 10.29 24.22
N ARG A 159 16.71 10.16 23.01
CA ARG A 159 15.99 10.49 21.77
C ARG A 159 15.28 9.26 21.25
N THR A 160 14.17 9.48 20.55
CA THR A 160 13.35 8.40 19.93
C THR A 160 13.14 8.67 18.45
N ALA A 161 12.79 7.63 17.71
CA ALA A 161 12.40 7.70 16.32
C ALA A 161 10.91 7.36 16.16
N TYR A 162 10.28 7.98 15.18
CA TYR A 162 9.00 7.56 14.61
C TYR A 162 9.26 7.11 13.19
N VAL A 163 8.87 5.89 12.85
CA VAL A 163 9.15 5.30 11.54
C VAL A 163 7.84 4.83 10.92
N THR A 164 7.52 5.29 9.73
CA THR A 164 6.45 4.73 8.93
C THR A 164 6.97 3.57 8.09
N PHE A 165 6.16 2.52 7.95
CA PHE A 165 6.44 1.35 7.15
C PHE A 165 5.27 1.10 6.20
N GLU A 166 5.47 1.40 4.91
CA GLU A 166 4.46 1.32 3.85
C GLU A 166 5.09 0.64 2.63
N LEU A 167 5.05 -0.71 2.57
CA LEU A 167 5.54 -1.54 1.46
C LEU A 167 4.59 -2.73 1.25
N GLY A 168 4.59 -3.24 0.03
CA GLY A 168 3.83 -4.42 -0.35
C GLY A 168 2.99 -4.23 -1.61
N THR A 169 2.67 -2.99 -1.95
CA THR A 169 1.93 -2.65 -3.16
C THR A 169 2.59 -3.24 -4.41
N ASN A 170 3.89 -3.03 -4.57
CA ASN A 170 4.62 -3.54 -5.73
C ASN A 170 4.82 -5.07 -5.71
N ASP A 171 4.69 -5.70 -4.56
CA ASP A 171 4.71 -7.16 -4.42
C ASP A 171 3.51 -7.83 -5.09
N LEU A 172 2.39 -7.10 -5.21
CA LEU A 172 1.17 -7.52 -5.89
C LEU A 172 1.13 -7.10 -7.36
N CYS A 173 1.81 -6.01 -7.71
CA CYS A 173 1.59 -5.29 -8.96
C CYS A 173 2.51 -5.71 -10.11
N ASP A 174 3.57 -6.46 -9.84
CA ASP A 174 4.52 -6.94 -10.83
C ASP A 174 4.05 -8.20 -11.58
N ASP A 175 4.82 -8.59 -12.59
CA ASP A 175 4.56 -9.78 -13.43
C ASP A 175 4.48 -11.10 -12.64
N ALA A 176 5.06 -11.13 -11.45
CA ALA A 176 4.91 -12.22 -10.49
C ALA A 176 4.77 -11.65 -9.08
N LYS A 177 3.70 -12.05 -8.39
CA LYS A 177 3.55 -11.70 -6.97
C LYS A 177 4.71 -12.30 -6.18
N THR A 178 5.13 -11.61 -5.12
CA THR A 178 6.08 -12.16 -4.15
C THR A 178 5.43 -13.33 -3.41
N ASP A 179 6.15 -14.41 -3.17
CA ASP A 179 5.65 -15.51 -2.34
C ASP A 179 5.39 -14.99 -0.92
N PRO A 180 4.25 -15.32 -0.28
CA PRO A 180 3.95 -14.85 1.07
C PRO A 180 5.03 -15.18 2.11
N SER A 181 5.67 -16.33 1.99
CA SER A 181 6.75 -16.71 2.91
C SER A 181 8.01 -15.87 2.69
N ASP A 182 8.32 -15.49 1.44
CA ASP A 182 9.41 -14.57 1.13
C ASP A 182 9.09 -13.16 1.61
N PHE A 183 7.83 -12.72 1.44
CA PHE A 183 7.35 -11.43 1.94
C PHE A 183 7.51 -11.33 3.47
N GLU A 184 7.06 -12.37 4.21
CA GLU A 184 7.19 -12.45 5.67
C GLU A 184 8.66 -12.45 6.10
N ALA A 185 9.51 -13.27 5.47
CA ALA A 185 10.93 -13.35 5.80
C ALA A 185 11.67 -12.01 5.59
N GLN A 186 11.33 -11.25 4.54
CA GLN A 186 11.90 -9.91 4.29
C GLN A 186 11.39 -8.88 5.30
N LEU A 187 10.11 -8.93 5.67
CA LEU A 187 9.55 -8.10 6.72
C LEU A 187 10.24 -8.37 8.07
N ASP A 188 10.40 -9.63 8.45
CA ASP A 188 11.08 -10.03 9.69
C ASP A 188 12.53 -9.54 9.73
N SER A 189 13.23 -9.62 8.60
CA SER A 189 14.57 -9.07 8.45
C SER A 189 14.61 -7.56 8.71
N ALA A 190 13.68 -6.81 8.12
CA ALA A 190 13.58 -5.36 8.32
C ALA A 190 13.23 -5.02 9.78
N ILE A 191 12.28 -5.73 10.38
CA ILE A 191 11.89 -5.57 11.80
C ILE A 191 13.09 -5.86 12.72
N SER A 192 13.84 -6.92 12.46
CA SER A 192 15.05 -7.26 13.23
C SER A 192 16.09 -6.12 13.20
N ILE A 193 16.31 -5.51 12.03
CA ILE A 193 17.22 -4.36 11.87
C ILE A 193 16.70 -3.17 12.68
N LEU A 194 15.41 -2.83 12.58
CA LEU A 194 14.79 -1.73 13.32
C LEU A 194 14.85 -1.97 14.83
N ARG A 195 14.48 -3.17 15.26
CA ARG A 195 14.53 -3.58 16.67
C ARG A 195 15.95 -3.48 17.24
N GLY A 196 16.95 -3.92 16.49
CA GLY A 196 18.35 -3.88 16.90
C GLY A 196 18.98 -2.49 16.87
N GLY A 197 18.46 -1.57 16.08
CA GLY A 197 19.15 -0.30 15.77
C GLY A 197 18.43 0.98 16.18
N LEU A 198 17.11 0.97 16.38
CA LEU A 198 16.39 2.15 16.83
C LEU A 198 16.61 2.38 18.33
N PRO A 199 16.58 3.64 18.81
CA PRO A 199 16.59 3.94 20.23
C PRO A 199 15.39 3.31 20.96
N VAL A 200 15.58 2.98 22.24
CA VAL A 200 14.50 2.48 23.12
C VAL A 200 13.38 3.51 23.18
N GLY A 201 12.14 3.03 23.11
CA GLY A 201 10.95 3.87 23.11
C GLY A 201 10.56 4.45 21.74
N SER A 202 11.25 4.04 20.67
CA SER A 202 10.85 4.39 19.31
C SER A 202 9.51 3.75 18.92
N GLU A 203 8.85 4.32 17.92
CA GLU A 203 7.55 3.88 17.44
C GLU A 203 7.59 3.58 15.95
N LEU A 204 6.96 2.47 15.57
CA LEU A 204 6.73 2.04 14.19
C LEU A 204 5.23 2.18 13.88
N LEU A 205 4.89 2.89 12.82
CA LEU A 205 3.58 2.90 12.21
C LEU A 205 3.61 2.00 10.98
N MET A 206 3.00 0.82 11.08
CA MET A 206 2.92 -0.14 9.99
C MET A 206 1.59 0.01 9.27
N LEU A 207 1.65 0.21 7.95
CA LEU A 207 0.49 0.42 7.12
C LEU A 207 0.19 -0.85 6.32
N PRO A 208 -1.07 -1.27 6.26
CA PRO A 208 -1.50 -2.28 5.32
C PRO A 208 -1.42 -1.76 3.88
N ILE A 209 -1.39 -2.68 2.92
CA ILE A 209 -1.51 -2.38 1.50
C ILE A 209 -2.93 -1.85 1.23
N PRO A 210 -3.10 -0.81 0.37
CA PRO A 210 -4.40 -0.26 0.03
C PRO A 210 -5.41 -1.30 -0.48
N ASP A 211 -6.72 -1.06 -0.25
CA ASP A 211 -7.80 -1.85 -0.86
C ASP A 211 -7.91 -1.53 -2.36
N PHE A 212 -7.15 -2.25 -3.14
CA PHE A 212 -7.18 -2.11 -4.58
C PHE A 212 -8.47 -2.58 -5.23
N ASP A 213 -9.28 -3.42 -4.58
CA ASP A 213 -10.63 -3.75 -5.05
C ASP A 213 -11.52 -2.52 -5.04
N HIS A 214 -11.41 -1.69 -3.99
CA HIS A 214 -12.08 -0.40 -3.95
C HIS A 214 -11.53 0.55 -5.02
N PHE A 215 -10.20 0.65 -5.19
CA PHE A 215 -9.61 1.49 -6.24
C PHE A 215 -10.04 1.04 -7.64
N HIS A 216 -10.10 -0.26 -7.89
CA HIS A 216 -10.66 -0.79 -9.11
C HIS A 216 -12.10 -0.33 -9.30
N SER A 217 -12.93 -0.46 -8.27
CA SER A 217 -14.34 -0.08 -8.31
C SER A 217 -14.54 1.40 -8.69
N ILE A 218 -13.85 2.32 -7.99
CA ILE A 218 -14.01 3.77 -8.26
C ILE A 218 -13.43 4.18 -9.61
N THR A 219 -12.34 3.56 -10.06
CA THR A 219 -11.75 3.85 -11.39
C THR A 219 -12.61 3.31 -12.51
N GLN A 220 -13.24 2.13 -12.36
CA GLN A 220 -14.17 1.59 -13.35
C GLN A 220 -15.49 2.36 -13.40
N ALA A 221 -15.93 2.96 -12.32
CA ALA A 221 -17.11 3.82 -12.27
C ALA A 221 -16.88 5.17 -12.97
N ASP A 222 -15.65 5.69 -13.00
CA ASP A 222 -15.31 6.98 -13.64
C ASP A 222 -14.96 6.79 -15.12
N PRO A 223 -15.69 7.43 -16.06
CA PRO A 223 -15.44 7.26 -17.50
C PRO A 223 -14.07 7.74 -17.96
N GLN A 224 -13.50 8.79 -17.31
CA GLN A 224 -12.21 9.34 -17.68
C GLN A 224 -11.07 8.44 -17.18
N ALA A 225 -11.16 7.97 -15.95
CA ALA A 225 -10.21 7.02 -15.39
C ALA A 225 -10.18 5.72 -16.21
N ARG A 226 -11.36 5.16 -16.48
CA ARG A 226 -11.49 3.95 -17.30
C ARG A 226 -10.89 4.11 -18.69
N ALA A 227 -11.15 5.25 -19.38
CA ALA A 227 -10.56 5.53 -20.68
C ALA A 227 -9.04 5.68 -20.61
N SER A 228 -8.52 6.36 -19.60
CA SER A 228 -7.08 6.53 -19.38
C SER A 228 -6.37 5.20 -19.10
N LEU A 229 -6.94 4.38 -18.23
CA LEU A 229 -6.39 3.06 -17.88
C LEU A 229 -6.42 2.12 -19.09
N ALA A 230 -7.49 2.16 -19.90
CA ALA A 230 -7.57 1.37 -21.15
C ALA A 230 -6.49 1.73 -22.17
N LEU A 231 -6.07 3.01 -22.24
CA LEU A 231 -4.98 3.45 -23.09
C LEU A 231 -3.60 3.05 -22.54
N ASN A 232 -3.50 2.91 -21.21
CA ASN A 232 -2.27 2.58 -20.50
C ASN A 232 -2.10 1.07 -20.25
N VAL A 233 -2.77 0.21 -21.03
CA VAL A 233 -2.71 -1.27 -20.89
C VAL A 233 -1.29 -1.84 -20.89
N ASN A 234 -0.29 -1.08 -21.35
CA ASN A 234 1.12 -1.45 -21.28
C ASN A 234 1.87 -0.78 -20.12
N SER A 235 1.21 0.10 -19.37
CA SER A 235 1.81 0.59 -18.13
C SER A 235 1.65 -0.51 -17.08
N ARG A 236 2.77 -1.00 -16.59
CA ARG A 236 2.86 -2.08 -15.59
C ARG A 236 2.39 -1.66 -14.19
N ASN A 237 1.73 -0.51 -14.07
CA ASN A 237 1.27 -0.01 -12.80
C ASN A 237 0.06 -0.83 -12.33
N CYS A 238 0.34 -1.84 -11.53
CA CYS A 238 -0.66 -2.66 -10.86
C CYS A 238 -1.78 -3.21 -11.77
N ALA A 239 -1.39 -3.78 -12.91
CA ALA A 239 -2.31 -4.33 -13.91
C ALA A 239 -3.40 -5.27 -13.34
N PRO A 240 -3.14 -6.10 -12.29
CA PRO A 240 -4.19 -6.94 -11.69
C PRO A 240 -5.40 -6.16 -11.20
N PHE A 241 -5.21 -4.94 -10.68
CA PHE A 241 -6.29 -4.13 -10.12
C PHE A 241 -6.80 -3.05 -11.08
N LEU A 242 -5.98 -2.59 -12.00
CA LEU A 242 -6.31 -1.47 -12.88
C LEU A 242 -6.51 -1.88 -14.34
N GLY A 243 -6.02 -3.05 -14.74
CA GLY A 243 -6.05 -3.52 -16.11
C GLY A 243 -6.54 -4.95 -16.26
N SER A 244 -6.95 -5.33 -17.48
CA SER A 244 -7.50 -6.64 -17.79
C SER A 244 -6.44 -7.70 -18.13
N ASN A 245 -5.15 -7.36 -18.18
CA ASN A 245 -4.08 -8.21 -18.74
C ASN A 245 -2.90 -8.43 -17.78
N GLY A 246 -3.12 -8.36 -16.48
CA GLY A 246 -2.10 -8.70 -15.48
C GLY A 246 -1.91 -10.20 -15.33
N PRO A 247 -0.81 -10.64 -14.69
CA PRO A 247 -0.52 -12.04 -14.42
C PRO A 247 -1.46 -12.66 -13.39
N LEU A 248 -2.14 -11.84 -12.59
CA LEU A 248 -3.16 -12.24 -11.61
C LEU A 248 -4.54 -11.74 -12.06
N THR A 249 -5.58 -12.51 -11.75
CA THR A 249 -6.94 -11.99 -11.79
C THR A 249 -7.16 -11.03 -10.61
N LEU A 250 -8.20 -10.20 -10.67
CA LEU A 250 -8.58 -9.30 -9.57
C LEU A 250 -8.77 -10.09 -8.26
N ASP A 251 -9.51 -11.21 -8.31
CA ASP A 251 -9.74 -12.06 -7.13
C ASP A 251 -8.43 -12.64 -6.55
N GLN A 252 -7.50 -13.05 -7.42
CA GLN A 252 -6.19 -13.56 -6.96
C GLN A 252 -5.34 -12.47 -6.34
N ALA A 253 -5.37 -11.28 -6.88
CA ALA A 253 -4.65 -10.13 -6.34
C ALA A 253 -5.27 -9.67 -5.01
N GLY A 254 -6.60 -9.62 -4.91
CA GLY A 254 -7.31 -9.31 -3.67
C GLY A 254 -7.02 -10.33 -2.56
N ALA A 255 -7.02 -11.62 -2.89
CA ALA A 255 -6.67 -12.67 -1.93
C ALA A 255 -5.22 -12.53 -1.42
N ALA A 256 -4.26 -12.25 -2.31
CA ALA A 256 -2.87 -12.02 -1.93
C ALA A 256 -2.70 -10.74 -1.09
N MET A 257 -3.43 -9.67 -1.40
CA MET A 257 -3.45 -8.44 -0.59
C MET A 257 -3.90 -8.72 0.84
N VAL A 258 -4.98 -9.48 1.02
CA VAL A 258 -5.48 -9.88 2.35
C VAL A 258 -4.42 -10.69 3.10
N GLU A 259 -3.75 -11.61 2.44
CA GLU A 259 -2.68 -12.43 3.03
C GLU A 259 -1.49 -11.57 3.49
N TYR A 260 -0.97 -10.67 2.63
CA TYR A 260 0.12 -9.76 3.00
C TYR A 260 -0.28 -8.79 4.10
N ASN A 261 -1.50 -8.27 4.06
CA ASN A 261 -2.00 -7.42 5.14
C ASN A 261 -2.09 -8.16 6.46
N SER A 262 -2.47 -9.45 6.46
CA SER A 262 -2.45 -10.29 7.66
C SER A 262 -1.03 -10.46 8.21
N ILE A 263 -0.03 -10.66 7.35
CA ILE A 263 1.38 -10.75 7.74
C ILE A 263 1.85 -9.44 8.41
N LEU A 264 1.58 -8.29 7.77
CA LEU A 264 1.94 -6.96 8.30
C LEU A 264 1.30 -6.71 9.68
N LEU A 265 0.00 -6.97 9.81
CA LEU A 265 -0.75 -6.73 11.05
C LEU A 265 -0.26 -7.65 12.17
N ASN A 266 -0.09 -8.94 11.90
CA ASN A 266 0.41 -9.92 12.88
C ASN A 266 1.82 -9.56 13.36
N ALA A 267 2.69 -9.09 12.47
CA ALA A 267 4.03 -8.64 12.83
C ALA A 267 3.98 -7.43 13.78
N CYS A 268 3.12 -6.45 13.50
CA CYS A 268 2.94 -5.28 14.36
C CYS A 268 2.37 -5.66 15.73
N ASP A 269 1.35 -6.52 15.78
CA ASP A 269 0.76 -7.02 17.00
C ASP A 269 1.80 -7.78 17.85
N THR A 270 2.65 -8.57 17.21
CA THR A 270 3.75 -9.29 17.87
C THR A 270 4.77 -8.32 18.47
N ILE A 271 5.18 -7.28 17.74
CA ILE A 271 6.08 -6.23 18.26
C ILE A 271 5.42 -5.54 19.45
N GLN A 272 4.16 -5.15 19.33
CA GLN A 272 3.45 -4.45 20.40
C GLN A 272 3.31 -5.32 21.66
N ALA A 273 3.03 -6.61 21.50
CA ALA A 273 2.88 -7.55 22.62
C ALA A 273 4.21 -7.86 23.33
N THR A 274 5.33 -7.84 22.62
CA THR A 274 6.65 -8.22 23.16
C THR A 274 7.51 -6.99 23.50
N ASP A 275 7.90 -6.24 22.49
CA ASP A 275 8.78 -5.08 22.65
C ASP A 275 8.04 -3.87 23.22
N GLY A 276 6.76 -3.66 22.84
CA GLY A 276 5.92 -2.61 23.38
C GLY A 276 5.68 -2.77 24.87
N ALA A 277 5.44 -3.99 25.34
CA ALA A 277 5.27 -4.30 26.75
C ALA A 277 6.54 -3.98 27.59
N SER A 278 7.72 -4.10 26.97
CA SER A 278 9.01 -3.76 27.63
C SER A 278 9.44 -2.32 27.39
N GLY A 279 8.70 -1.55 26.58
CA GLY A 279 9.04 -0.19 26.19
C GLY A 279 10.21 -0.11 25.18
N ARG A 280 10.60 -1.22 24.56
CA ARG A 280 11.71 -1.29 23.61
C ARG A 280 11.39 -0.67 22.27
N LEU A 281 10.29 -1.10 21.66
CA LEU A 281 9.79 -0.63 20.36
C LEU A 281 8.26 -0.76 20.40
N TYR A 282 7.58 0.32 20.09
CA TYR A 282 6.13 0.30 19.94
C TYR A 282 5.75 0.08 18.49
N CYS A 283 4.65 -0.62 18.24
CA CYS A 283 4.07 -0.73 16.91
C CYS A 283 2.59 -0.38 16.92
N ARG A 284 2.18 0.38 15.93
CA ARG A 284 0.78 0.71 15.65
C ARG A 284 0.45 0.38 14.23
N THR A 285 -0.78 -0.03 14.00
CA THR A 285 -1.28 -0.27 12.65
C THR A 285 -2.07 0.94 12.17
N GLY A 286 -1.77 1.37 10.96
CA GLY A 286 -2.54 2.40 10.27
C GLY A 286 -3.76 1.84 9.53
N GLN A 287 -4.52 0.92 10.13
CA GLN A 287 -5.68 0.29 9.45
C GLN A 287 -6.67 1.31 8.88
N ALA A 288 -6.88 2.42 9.60
CA ALA A 288 -7.76 3.49 9.13
C ALA A 288 -7.23 4.25 7.91
N LEU A 289 -5.92 4.15 7.63
CA LEU A 289 -5.28 4.83 6.50
C LEU A 289 -5.80 4.38 5.16
N LEU A 290 -6.31 3.19 5.13
CA LEU A 290 -6.62 2.50 3.89
C LEU A 290 -7.97 1.81 3.97
N SER A 291 -8.78 2.14 4.98
CA SER A 291 -10.21 1.87 4.92
C SER A 291 -10.81 2.85 3.91
N GLU A 292 -10.55 2.63 2.76
CA GLU A 292 -10.60 3.08 1.39
C GLU A 292 -11.97 3.53 0.99
N ARG A 293 -12.96 3.22 1.80
CA ARG A 293 -14.33 3.72 1.65
C ARG A 293 -14.39 5.23 1.61
N ASP A 294 -13.39 5.90 2.20
CA ASP A 294 -13.26 7.35 2.20
C ASP A 294 -12.43 7.88 1.02
N PHE A 295 -11.70 7.00 0.30
CA PHE A 295 -11.02 7.37 -0.94
C PHE A 295 -12.03 7.45 -2.08
N THR A 296 -11.98 8.53 -2.81
CA THR A 296 -12.79 8.78 -4.00
C THR A 296 -11.88 8.89 -5.22
N ILE A 297 -12.47 8.95 -6.41
CA ILE A 297 -11.70 9.15 -7.64
C ILE A 297 -10.86 10.43 -7.61
N GLY A 298 -11.28 11.47 -6.90
CA GLY A 298 -10.54 12.72 -6.72
C GLY A 298 -9.29 12.58 -5.85
N ASP A 299 -9.17 11.52 -5.08
CA ASP A 299 -8.02 11.22 -4.24
C ASP A 299 -6.95 10.42 -4.99
N LEU A 300 -7.26 9.97 -6.20
CA LEU A 300 -6.29 9.39 -7.13
C LEU A 300 -5.79 10.46 -8.12
N SER A 301 -4.51 10.40 -8.42
CA SER A 301 -3.91 11.31 -9.38
C SER A 301 -4.45 11.07 -10.80
N THR A 302 -4.83 12.13 -11.49
CA THR A 302 -5.24 12.05 -12.90
C THR A 302 -4.07 11.73 -13.86
N VAL A 303 -2.85 11.62 -13.34
CA VAL A 303 -1.67 11.20 -14.12
C VAL A 303 -1.76 9.72 -14.49
N ASP A 304 -2.21 8.89 -13.54
CA ASP A 304 -2.21 7.43 -13.70
C ASP A 304 -3.40 6.72 -13.05
N TYR A 305 -4.25 7.44 -12.30
CA TYR A 305 -5.40 6.90 -11.57
C TYR A 305 -5.05 5.73 -10.63
N PHE A 306 -3.83 5.76 -10.11
CA PHE A 306 -3.30 4.75 -9.22
C PHE A 306 -2.65 5.37 -7.99
N HIS A 307 -1.74 6.32 -8.17
CA HIS A 307 -1.09 6.99 -7.06
C HIS A 307 -2.02 8.04 -6.42
N PRO A 308 -1.87 8.30 -5.12
CA PRO A 308 -2.62 9.35 -4.43
C PRO A 308 -2.34 10.73 -5.03
N SER A 309 -3.41 11.48 -5.29
CA SER A 309 -3.33 12.92 -5.61
C SER A 309 -2.90 13.73 -4.39
N LEU A 310 -2.78 15.06 -4.51
CA LEU A 310 -2.57 15.95 -3.35
C LEU A 310 -3.63 15.71 -2.27
N SER A 311 -4.91 15.56 -2.67
CA SER A 311 -6.01 15.21 -1.76
C SER A 311 -5.81 13.84 -1.12
N GLY A 312 -5.40 12.84 -1.89
CA GLY A 312 -5.08 11.49 -1.39
C GLY A 312 -3.94 11.52 -0.37
N GLN A 313 -2.85 12.22 -0.68
CA GLN A 313 -1.72 12.39 0.24
C GLN A 313 -2.15 13.09 1.54
N ALA A 314 -3.03 14.11 1.45
CA ALA A 314 -3.57 14.81 2.62
C ALA A 314 -4.43 13.86 3.50
N LYS A 315 -5.27 13.02 2.88
CA LYS A 315 -6.05 11.99 3.60
C LYS A 315 -5.15 10.96 4.27
N MET A 316 -4.12 10.48 3.57
CA MET A 316 -3.12 9.57 4.15
C MET A 316 -2.43 10.19 5.37
N ALA A 317 -1.99 11.45 5.26
CA ALA A 317 -1.37 12.16 6.39
C ALA A 317 -2.30 12.27 7.60
N ALA A 318 -3.58 12.59 7.37
CA ALA A 318 -4.57 12.73 8.44
C ALA A 318 -4.87 11.37 9.11
N ALA A 319 -5.05 10.32 8.32
CA ALA A 319 -5.35 8.98 8.82
C ALA A 319 -4.13 8.38 9.57
N ALA A 320 -2.90 8.56 9.04
CA ALA A 320 -1.67 8.16 9.73
C ALA A 320 -1.49 8.84 11.07
N TRP A 321 -1.83 10.14 11.13
CA TRP A 321 -1.79 10.88 12.38
C TRP A 321 -2.78 10.34 13.40
N SER A 322 -4.00 10.04 12.98
CA SER A 322 -5.05 9.48 13.84
C SER A 322 -4.74 8.06 14.31
N ALA A 323 -3.99 7.29 13.54
CA ALA A 323 -3.53 5.97 13.92
C ALA A 323 -2.39 6.00 14.95
N GLY A 324 -1.67 7.11 15.04
CA GLY A 324 -0.64 7.35 16.06
C GLY A 324 -1.25 7.62 17.44
N LYS A 325 -0.40 7.95 18.40
CA LYS A 325 -0.85 8.37 19.74
C LYS A 325 -1.29 9.84 19.79
N TRP A 326 -0.96 10.62 18.77
CA TRP A 326 -1.30 12.03 18.66
C TRP A 326 -2.57 12.16 17.82
N ASP A 327 -3.66 12.50 18.45
CA ASP A 327 -4.94 12.74 17.78
C ASP A 327 -5.06 14.19 17.26
N ALA A 328 -6.18 14.46 16.60
CA ALA A 328 -6.46 15.81 16.08
C ALA A 328 -6.48 16.89 17.16
N THR A 329 -6.74 16.54 18.43
CA THR A 329 -6.79 17.49 19.54
C THR A 329 -5.40 17.93 20.01
N SER A 330 -4.36 17.18 19.64
CA SER A 330 -2.96 17.50 19.95
C SER A 330 -2.37 18.60 19.06
N LEU A 331 -3.05 18.96 17.96
CA LEU A 331 -2.55 19.94 17.00
C LEU A 331 -3.05 21.35 17.33
N PRO A 332 -2.23 22.40 17.12
CA PRO A 332 -2.69 23.78 17.18
C PRO A 332 -3.81 24.00 16.17
N ALA A 333 -4.84 24.77 16.57
CA ALA A 333 -5.89 25.19 15.65
C ALA A 333 -5.28 26.03 14.51
N GLY A 334 -5.42 25.60 13.27
CA GLY A 334 -5.01 26.37 12.09
C GLY A 334 -3.83 25.80 11.28
N GLY A 335 -3.59 24.50 11.37
CA GLY A 335 -2.69 23.79 10.46
C GLY A 335 -3.34 23.42 9.14
#